data_b16406667ea572d0e031127f3f7da75d
#
_entry.id   b16406667ea572d0e031127f3f7da75d
#
_cell.length_a   1.000
_cell.length_b   1.000
_cell.length_c   1.000
_cell.angle_alpha   90.00
_cell.angle_beta   90.00
_cell.angle_gamma   90.00
#
_symmetry.space_group_name_H-M   'P 1'
#
loop_
_entity.id
_entity.type
_entity.pdbx_description
1 polymer ?
#
loop_
_entity_poly.entity_id
_entity_poly.type
_entity_poly.pdbx_seq_one_letter_code
_entity_poly.pdbx_strand_id
1 'polypeptide(L)'
;MIRTGFILLVLLLAPLSGCLSTDSITDKCVITTSGDDKTLTIVTYDIIALSDEVLEEFTNQTGYSIEMIRTDDAGGILEQLLLTKEAPQADLALGLDNTYLQTALDNCLLAPHSATLPDLDPQALVPYAGNMAVPFDQGYVCLNVDTQALEENNVSYPTTLEELVNEEWKGRTAFPSPTTSSPGRAFMTATIDYFEQQSSMDAMEWWEAMADNDAIFTSGWTEAYETHYTGGYGVWGEGHIGDAWLTVSYCHSPGVEAYYGGNYTISSALDIDYASFHQVEYAAKVNGGGSQSAVDAFIEFLLSEEININMPENNLMYSVLEGQDLPETDGYRYHSPVPTQPSEITTERIDDEMETWLMDWRKATQAL
;
A
#
# COMPACT_ATOMS: atom_id res chain seq x y z
N MET A 1 85.28 9.41 2.62
CA MET A 1 84.31 8.46 3.18
C MET A 1 83.09 9.24 3.63
N ILE A 2 82.08 9.28 2.80
CA ILE A 2 80.84 10.01 3.04
C ILE A 2 79.81 8.99 3.44
N ARG A 3 79.29 9.05 4.66
CA ARG A 3 78.13 8.20 5.16
C ARG A 3 76.84 8.90 4.87
N THR A 4 76.09 8.35 3.94
CA THR A 4 74.73 8.75 3.63
C THR A 4 73.76 8.08 4.63
N GLY A 5 73.09 8.90 5.47
CA GLY A 5 72.03 8.45 6.36
C GLY A 5 70.67 8.43 5.62
N PHE A 6 70.06 7.27 5.58
CA PHE A 6 68.66 7.09 5.08
C PHE A 6 67.71 7.41 6.21
N ILE A 7 66.89 8.44 6.02
CA ILE A 7 65.74 8.76 6.91
C ILE A 7 64.53 7.99 6.38
N LEU A 8 64.08 7.01 7.18
CA LEU A 8 62.86 6.24 6.91
C LEU A 8 61.66 7.05 7.44
N LEU A 9 60.86 7.62 6.51
CA LEU A 9 59.62 8.32 6.82
C LEU A 9 58.52 7.27 6.95
N VAL A 10 58.09 6.97 8.19
CA VAL A 10 56.96 6.11 8.48
C VAL A 10 55.67 6.97 8.39
N LEU A 11 54.93 6.80 7.29
CA LEU A 11 53.57 7.35 7.16
C LEU A 11 52.62 6.46 7.98
N LEU A 12 52.17 6.97 9.12
CA LEU A 12 51.04 6.45 9.88
C LEU A 12 49.75 6.77 9.13
N LEU A 13 49.20 5.79 8.40
CA LEU A 13 47.82 5.80 7.94
C LEU A 13 46.89 5.51 9.11
N ALA A 14 46.28 6.56 9.67
CA ALA A 14 45.18 6.40 10.58
C ALA A 14 43.94 5.96 9.76
N PRO A 15 43.20 4.91 10.14
CA PRO A 15 41.93 4.62 9.54
C PRO A 15 40.93 5.70 10.01
N LEU A 16 40.45 6.52 9.09
CA LEU A 16 39.24 7.31 9.25
C LEU A 16 38.06 6.33 9.31
N SER A 17 37.76 5.83 10.51
CA SER A 17 36.45 5.22 10.78
C SER A 17 35.46 6.38 10.82
N GLY A 18 34.89 6.73 9.64
CA GLY A 18 33.67 7.51 9.58
C GLY A 18 32.57 6.68 10.21
N CYS A 19 32.17 6.97 11.44
CA CYS A 19 30.87 6.61 11.93
C CYS A 19 29.87 7.36 11.03
N LEU A 20 29.26 6.67 10.08
CA LEU A 20 27.95 7.04 9.60
C LEU A 20 27.01 6.87 10.80
N SER A 21 26.75 7.96 11.53
CA SER A 21 25.64 8.02 12.45
C SER A 21 24.39 7.98 11.56
N THR A 22 23.74 6.83 11.50
CA THR A 22 22.30 6.79 11.19
C THR A 22 21.63 7.54 12.33
N ASP A 23 21.37 8.84 12.13
CA ASP A 23 20.48 9.59 13.04
C ASP A 23 19.15 8.86 13.02
N SER A 24 18.81 8.16 14.11
CA SER A 24 17.53 7.47 14.20
C SER A 24 16.43 8.53 14.20
N ILE A 25 15.30 8.27 13.54
CA ILE A 25 14.13 9.17 13.51
C ILE A 25 13.72 9.55 14.95
N THR A 26 13.90 8.64 15.90
CA THR A 26 13.66 8.86 17.34
C THR A 26 14.48 10.01 17.94
N ASP A 27 15.62 10.36 17.35
CA ASP A 27 16.45 11.47 17.87
C ASP A 27 15.90 12.86 17.43
N LYS A 28 15.02 12.92 16.43
CA LYS A 28 14.42 14.15 15.89
C LYS A 28 13.05 14.44 16.48
N CYS A 29 12.30 13.41 16.88
CA CYS A 29 10.92 13.54 17.33
C CYS A 29 10.79 13.51 18.84
N VAL A 30 10.01 14.44 19.40
CA VAL A 30 9.59 14.37 20.80
C VAL A 30 8.45 13.36 20.91
N ILE A 31 8.73 12.22 21.49
CA ILE A 31 7.71 11.19 21.74
C ILE A 31 6.94 11.56 23.01
N THR A 32 5.64 11.73 22.88
CA THR A 32 4.73 12.00 23.98
C THR A 32 3.99 10.71 24.33
N THR A 33 4.09 10.28 25.60
CA THR A 33 3.28 9.19 26.13
C THR A 33 2.16 9.81 26.96
N SER A 34 0.92 9.52 26.64
CA SER A 34 -0.25 9.86 27.44
C SER A 34 -0.85 8.60 28.03
N GLY A 35 -1.79 8.74 28.90
CA GLY A 35 -2.48 7.76 29.75
C GLY A 35 -2.65 6.31 29.27
N ASP A 36 -3.52 5.61 29.97
CA ASP A 36 -3.88 4.22 29.67
C ASP A 36 -5.41 4.14 29.65
N ASP A 37 -5.99 4.79 28.64
CA ASP A 37 -7.44 4.84 28.45
C ASP A 37 -7.99 3.43 28.11
N LYS A 38 -9.23 3.17 28.49
CA LYS A 38 -9.89 1.88 28.25
C LYS A 38 -10.51 1.79 26.86
N THR A 39 -10.50 2.88 26.10
CA THR A 39 -10.96 2.93 24.72
C THR A 39 -9.76 3.09 23.81
N LEU A 40 -9.63 2.21 22.84
CA LEU A 40 -8.69 2.29 21.73
C LEU A 40 -9.37 3.00 20.57
N THR A 41 -8.90 4.19 20.23
CA THR A 41 -9.38 4.93 19.07
C THR A 41 -8.48 4.68 17.87
N ILE A 42 -9.02 4.08 16.82
CA ILE A 42 -8.32 3.71 15.60
C ILE A 42 -8.72 4.65 14.47
N VAL A 43 -7.76 5.32 13.82
CA VAL A 43 -7.99 5.96 12.54
C VAL A 43 -7.63 5.01 11.42
N THR A 44 -8.56 4.81 10.47
CA THR A 44 -8.44 3.84 9.38
C THR A 44 -9.23 4.29 8.15
N TYR A 45 -9.07 3.59 7.02
CA TYR A 45 -9.87 3.84 5.81
C TYR A 45 -11.30 3.25 5.92
N ASP A 46 -12.21 3.71 5.06
CA ASP A 46 -13.65 3.42 5.16
C ASP A 46 -14.01 1.96 4.90
N ILE A 47 -13.31 1.31 3.98
CA ILE A 47 -13.58 -0.07 3.53
C ILE A 47 -12.81 -1.15 4.30
N ILE A 48 -12.16 -0.81 5.43
CA ILE A 48 -11.51 -1.87 6.23
C ILE A 48 -12.51 -2.98 6.57
N ALA A 49 -12.17 -4.21 6.24
CA ALA A 49 -13.09 -5.34 6.28
C ALA A 49 -13.06 -6.12 7.61
N LEU A 50 -12.30 -5.65 8.61
CA LEU A 50 -12.32 -6.25 9.95
C LEU A 50 -13.75 -6.26 10.50
N SER A 51 -14.32 -7.46 10.66
CA SER A 51 -15.71 -7.63 11.06
C SER A 51 -15.95 -7.22 12.52
N ASP A 52 -17.22 -6.92 12.84
CA ASP A 52 -17.61 -6.62 14.22
C ASP A 52 -17.29 -7.78 15.15
N GLU A 53 -17.35 -9.03 14.68
CA GLU A 53 -17.01 -10.24 15.46
C GLU A 53 -15.53 -10.26 15.83
N VAL A 54 -14.63 -9.90 14.91
CA VAL A 54 -13.18 -9.80 15.15
C VAL A 54 -12.88 -8.69 16.18
N LEU A 55 -13.54 -7.55 16.06
CA LEU A 55 -13.36 -6.43 16.99
C LEU A 55 -13.94 -6.72 18.39
N GLU A 56 -15.09 -7.43 18.45
CA GLU A 56 -15.66 -7.91 19.71
C GLU A 56 -14.78 -8.95 20.38
N GLU A 57 -14.12 -9.82 19.60
CA GLU A 57 -13.17 -10.79 20.12
C GLU A 57 -12.01 -10.10 20.83
N PHE A 58 -11.38 -9.09 20.21
CA PHE A 58 -10.35 -8.27 20.87
C PHE A 58 -10.86 -7.67 22.19
N THR A 59 -12.07 -7.08 22.17
CA THR A 59 -12.68 -6.48 23.37
C THR A 59 -12.89 -7.52 24.47
N ASN A 60 -13.36 -8.72 24.12
CA ASN A 60 -13.59 -9.80 25.08
C ASN A 60 -12.30 -10.36 25.67
N GLN A 61 -11.24 -10.46 24.87
CA GLN A 61 -9.93 -10.95 25.33
C GLN A 61 -9.20 -9.95 26.22
N THR A 62 -9.28 -8.65 25.92
CA THR A 62 -8.43 -7.63 26.53
C THR A 62 -9.17 -6.70 27.51
N GLY A 63 -10.48 -6.54 27.34
CA GLY A 63 -11.29 -5.57 28.08
C GLY A 63 -11.16 -4.13 27.60
N TYR A 64 -10.48 -3.87 26.49
CA TYR A 64 -10.47 -2.58 25.81
C TYR A 64 -11.67 -2.48 24.88
N SER A 65 -12.32 -1.31 24.84
CA SER A 65 -13.33 -0.99 23.80
C SER A 65 -12.63 -0.36 22.60
N ILE A 66 -13.25 -0.50 21.40
CA ILE A 66 -12.73 0.09 20.15
C ILE A 66 -13.69 1.19 19.69
N GLU A 67 -13.14 2.32 19.27
CA GLU A 67 -13.79 3.36 18.49
C GLU A 67 -13.03 3.58 17.19
N MET A 68 -13.73 3.72 16.05
CA MET A 68 -13.11 3.92 14.75
C MET A 68 -13.41 5.32 14.19
N ILE A 69 -12.34 6.00 13.74
CA ILE A 69 -12.42 7.19 12.91
C ILE A 69 -12.14 6.72 11.48
N ARG A 70 -13.14 6.73 10.63
CA ARG A 70 -13.01 6.29 9.23
C ARG A 70 -12.73 7.47 8.32
N THR A 71 -11.76 7.30 7.43
CA THR A 71 -11.37 8.23 6.37
C THR A 71 -11.57 7.56 5.02
N ASP A 72 -11.41 8.28 3.91
CA ASP A 72 -11.67 7.70 2.59
C ASP A 72 -10.62 6.61 2.21
N ASP A 73 -9.31 6.89 2.40
CA ASP A 73 -8.20 6.00 1.99
C ASP A 73 -6.97 6.28 2.89
N ALA A 74 -5.83 5.63 2.67
CA ALA A 74 -4.58 5.83 3.44
C ALA A 74 -4.11 7.30 3.42
N GLY A 75 -4.34 8.02 2.32
CA GLY A 75 -4.11 9.47 2.26
C GLY A 75 -4.93 10.25 3.28
N GLY A 76 -6.19 9.87 3.48
CA GLY A 76 -7.07 10.46 4.50
C GLY A 76 -6.61 10.15 5.92
N ILE A 77 -6.03 8.96 6.18
CA ILE A 77 -5.42 8.63 7.47
C ILE A 77 -4.27 9.60 7.75
N LEU A 78 -3.33 9.76 6.80
CA LEU A 78 -2.21 10.70 6.95
C LEU A 78 -2.68 12.13 7.17
N GLU A 79 -3.68 12.60 6.41
CA GLU A 79 -4.25 13.94 6.56
C GLU A 79 -4.85 14.14 7.96
N GLN A 80 -5.63 13.19 8.45
CA GLN A 80 -6.22 13.23 9.79
C GLN A 80 -5.13 13.32 10.87
N LEU A 81 -4.06 12.53 10.75
CA LEU A 81 -2.93 12.60 11.68
C LEU A 81 -2.22 13.95 11.65
N LEU A 82 -1.99 14.51 10.46
CA LEU A 82 -1.37 15.84 10.30
C LEU A 82 -2.23 16.94 10.93
N LEU A 83 -3.55 16.93 10.67
CA LEU A 83 -4.49 17.93 11.19
C LEU A 83 -4.61 17.88 12.71
N THR A 84 -4.47 16.72 13.31
CA THR A 84 -4.63 16.51 14.76
C THR A 84 -3.32 16.36 15.52
N LYS A 85 -2.18 16.60 14.88
CA LYS A 85 -0.85 16.36 15.43
C LYS A 85 -0.63 16.98 16.83
N GLU A 86 -1.11 18.22 17.05
CA GLU A 86 -0.93 18.93 18.32
C GLU A 86 -1.90 18.45 19.42
N ALA A 87 -2.97 17.75 19.06
CA ALA A 87 -3.96 17.17 19.93
C ALA A 87 -4.52 15.88 19.28
N PRO A 88 -3.76 14.78 19.32
CA PRO A 88 -4.12 13.53 18.68
C PRO A 88 -5.51 13.04 19.09
N GLN A 89 -6.30 12.63 18.12
CA GLN A 89 -7.65 12.09 18.32
C GLN A 89 -7.70 10.57 18.18
N ALA A 90 -6.62 9.97 17.71
CA ALA A 90 -6.49 8.52 17.58
C ALA A 90 -5.28 8.02 18.37
N ASP A 91 -5.31 6.75 18.73
CA ASP A 91 -4.26 6.01 19.41
C ASP A 91 -3.44 5.16 18.44
N LEU A 92 -4.13 4.64 17.43
CA LEU A 92 -3.58 3.76 16.39
C LEU A 92 -3.98 4.29 15.02
N ALA A 93 -3.02 4.34 14.10
CA ALA A 93 -3.25 4.44 12.67
C ALA A 93 -3.19 3.02 12.07
N LEU A 94 -4.24 2.60 11.37
CA LEU A 94 -4.35 1.28 10.76
C LEU A 94 -4.62 1.43 9.26
N GLY A 95 -3.67 0.99 8.41
CA GLY A 95 -3.78 1.06 6.96
C GLY A 95 -3.00 2.21 6.29
N LEU A 96 -2.01 2.81 7.00
CA LEU A 96 -0.96 3.55 6.29
C LEU A 96 -0.13 2.55 5.50
N ASP A 97 0.09 2.77 4.22
CA ASP A 97 0.92 1.91 3.40
C ASP A 97 2.35 2.43 3.21
N ASN A 98 3.18 1.63 2.55
CA ASN A 98 4.59 1.94 2.29
C ASN A 98 4.82 3.15 1.36
N THR A 99 3.79 3.74 0.77
CA THR A 99 3.90 5.01 0.02
C THR A 99 3.61 6.25 0.86
N TYR A 100 3.00 6.08 2.04
CA TYR A 100 2.65 7.16 2.96
C TYR A 100 3.44 7.13 4.27
N LEU A 101 3.98 5.97 4.65
CA LEU A 101 4.60 5.74 5.95
C LEU A 101 5.73 6.72 6.25
N GLN A 102 6.63 6.95 5.29
CA GLN A 102 7.78 7.84 5.51
C GLN A 102 7.35 9.28 5.81
N THR A 103 6.33 9.78 5.10
CA THR A 103 5.76 11.11 5.40
C THR A 103 5.23 11.18 6.84
N ALA A 104 4.60 10.12 7.35
CA ALA A 104 4.14 10.07 8.74
C ALA A 104 5.30 10.08 9.74
N LEU A 105 6.39 9.35 9.42
CA LEU A 105 7.61 9.31 10.22
C LEU A 105 8.30 10.67 10.28
N ASP A 106 8.49 11.32 9.16
CA ASP A 106 9.19 12.63 9.04
C ASP A 106 8.43 13.75 9.74
N ASN A 107 7.11 13.63 9.77
CA ASN A 107 6.25 14.56 10.49
C ASN A 107 6.08 14.21 11.98
N CYS A 108 6.79 13.23 12.52
CA CYS A 108 6.72 12.81 13.93
C CYS A 108 5.29 12.44 14.39
N LEU A 109 4.50 11.85 13.51
CA LEU A 109 3.12 11.46 13.82
C LEU A 109 3.04 10.13 14.58
N LEU A 110 4.10 9.33 14.51
CA LEU A 110 4.14 7.97 15.04
C LEU A 110 5.04 7.85 16.26
N ALA A 111 4.79 6.85 17.09
CA ALA A 111 5.56 6.50 18.27
C ALA A 111 5.96 5.01 18.24
N PRO A 112 7.10 4.63 18.86
CA PRO A 112 7.51 3.24 18.89
C PRO A 112 6.50 2.38 19.67
N HIS A 113 6.18 1.20 19.13
CA HIS A 113 5.39 0.20 19.83
C HIS A 113 6.28 -0.67 20.74
N SER A 114 5.64 -1.38 21.67
CA SER A 114 6.27 -2.36 22.56
C SER A 114 5.65 -3.76 22.42
N ALA A 115 4.81 -3.95 21.39
CA ALA A 115 4.16 -5.22 21.09
C ALA A 115 5.18 -6.32 20.79
N THR A 116 4.90 -7.54 21.23
CA THR A 116 5.69 -8.73 20.92
C THR A 116 5.25 -9.28 19.57
N LEU A 117 6.14 -9.26 18.60
CA LEU A 117 5.82 -9.67 17.24
C LEU A 117 6.14 -11.15 17.00
N PRO A 118 5.32 -11.87 16.20
CA PRO A 118 5.69 -13.17 15.63
C PRO A 118 6.77 -13.01 14.56
N ASP A 119 7.22 -14.12 13.98
CA ASP A 119 8.07 -14.11 12.80
C ASP A 119 7.23 -13.62 11.59
N LEU A 120 7.69 -12.56 10.94
CA LEU A 120 7.03 -11.92 9.82
C LEU A 120 7.69 -12.29 8.49
N ASP A 121 6.91 -12.29 7.42
CA ASP A 121 7.39 -12.49 6.06
C ASP A 121 8.50 -11.48 5.74
N PRO A 122 9.70 -11.93 5.37
CA PRO A 122 10.79 -11.05 4.99
C PRO A 122 10.41 -10.04 3.89
N GLN A 123 9.50 -10.38 2.98
CA GLN A 123 9.04 -9.46 1.93
C GLN A 123 8.23 -8.29 2.50
N ALA A 124 7.37 -8.55 3.50
CA ALA A 124 6.61 -7.49 4.17
C ALA A 124 7.51 -6.51 4.95
N LEU A 125 8.73 -6.95 5.32
CA LEU A 125 9.71 -6.14 6.03
C LEU A 125 10.65 -5.33 5.09
N VAL A 126 10.64 -5.61 3.78
CA VAL A 126 11.51 -4.89 2.83
C VAL A 126 11.24 -3.39 2.83
N PRO A 127 9.97 -2.90 2.78
CA PRO A 127 9.76 -1.45 2.76
C PRO A 127 10.10 -0.77 4.09
N TYR A 128 9.85 -1.42 5.22
CA TYR A 128 10.13 -0.88 6.54
C TYR A 128 10.24 -1.99 7.60
N ALA A 129 11.34 -1.99 8.35
CA ALA A 129 11.62 -2.96 9.41
C ALA A 129 11.91 -2.29 10.78
N GLY A 130 11.44 -1.05 10.99
CA GLY A 130 11.60 -0.32 12.25
C GLY A 130 10.51 -0.64 13.27
N ASN A 131 10.54 0.05 14.42
CA ASN A 131 9.57 -0.16 15.51
C ASN A 131 8.49 0.92 15.60
N MET A 132 8.40 1.83 14.61
CA MET A 132 7.38 2.91 14.59
C MET A 132 6.08 2.46 13.95
N ALA A 133 6.13 1.38 13.15
CA ALA A 133 5.00 0.78 12.47
C ALA A 133 5.25 -0.71 12.28
N VAL A 134 4.19 -1.51 12.17
CA VAL A 134 4.27 -2.96 11.99
C VAL A 134 3.41 -3.35 10.81
N PRO A 135 3.92 -4.12 9.83
CA PRO A 135 3.10 -4.69 8.79
C PRO A 135 1.97 -5.53 9.39
N PHE A 136 0.73 -5.39 8.91
CA PHE A 136 -0.36 -6.25 9.35
C PHE A 136 -1.03 -7.00 8.22
N ASP A 137 -0.94 -6.49 7.01
CA ASP A 137 -1.30 -7.17 5.79
C ASP A 137 -0.46 -6.69 4.59
N GLN A 138 -0.56 -7.38 3.47
CA GLN A 138 0.18 -7.09 2.25
C GLN A 138 -0.57 -7.55 1.00
N GLY A 139 -0.20 -7.00 -0.15
CA GLY A 139 -0.74 -7.41 -1.44
C GLY A 139 0.03 -6.77 -2.59
N TYR A 140 -0.43 -7.01 -3.81
CA TYR A 140 0.12 -6.38 -4.99
C TYR A 140 -0.96 -5.58 -5.70
N VAL A 141 -0.66 -4.34 -6.04
CA VAL A 141 -1.53 -3.51 -6.89
C VAL A 141 -1.24 -3.85 -8.35
N CYS A 142 -2.30 -4.12 -9.13
CA CYS A 142 -2.26 -4.50 -10.53
C CYS A 142 -3.33 -3.77 -11.34
N LEU A 143 -3.24 -3.93 -12.66
CA LEU A 143 -4.37 -3.72 -13.56
C LEU A 143 -5.26 -4.96 -13.57
N ASN A 144 -6.57 -4.77 -13.47
CA ASN A 144 -7.59 -5.80 -13.62
C ASN A 144 -8.44 -5.54 -14.87
N VAL A 145 -8.76 -6.60 -15.62
CA VAL A 145 -9.56 -6.51 -16.85
C VAL A 145 -10.81 -7.37 -16.75
N ASP A 146 -11.90 -6.88 -17.31
CA ASP A 146 -13.14 -7.62 -17.53
C ASP A 146 -12.96 -8.54 -18.75
N THR A 147 -12.81 -9.84 -18.47
CA THR A 147 -12.55 -10.86 -19.49
C THR A 147 -13.72 -11.04 -20.43
N GLN A 148 -14.95 -10.86 -19.95
CA GLN A 148 -16.16 -10.98 -20.76
C GLN A 148 -16.29 -9.77 -21.69
N ALA A 149 -16.06 -8.57 -21.22
CA ALA A 149 -16.07 -7.38 -22.06
C ALA A 149 -15.03 -7.45 -23.19
N LEU A 150 -13.82 -7.96 -22.89
CA LEU A 150 -12.78 -8.15 -23.92
C LEU A 150 -13.22 -9.20 -24.97
N GLU A 151 -13.79 -10.32 -24.55
CA GLU A 151 -14.28 -11.37 -25.46
C GLU A 151 -15.41 -10.84 -26.36
N GLU A 152 -16.42 -10.19 -25.79
CA GLU A 152 -17.58 -9.65 -26.52
C GLU A 152 -17.19 -8.59 -27.54
N ASN A 153 -16.13 -7.81 -27.28
CA ASN A 153 -15.65 -6.75 -28.16
C ASN A 153 -14.46 -7.19 -29.05
N ASN A 154 -14.02 -8.46 -28.92
CA ASN A 154 -12.88 -9.02 -29.66
C ASN A 154 -11.59 -8.20 -29.45
N VAL A 155 -11.35 -7.75 -28.20
CA VAL A 155 -10.14 -7.05 -27.74
C VAL A 155 -9.20 -8.05 -27.08
N SER A 156 -7.92 -7.97 -27.41
CA SER A 156 -6.91 -8.83 -26.78
C SER A 156 -6.51 -8.29 -25.41
N TYR A 157 -6.04 -9.17 -24.51
CA TYR A 157 -5.41 -8.77 -23.26
C TYR A 157 -4.20 -7.88 -23.56
N PRO A 158 -4.08 -6.70 -22.90
CA PRO A 158 -2.88 -5.88 -23.07
C PRO A 158 -1.69 -6.59 -22.40
N THR A 159 -0.55 -6.56 -23.06
CA THR A 159 0.71 -7.13 -22.58
C THR A 159 1.74 -6.05 -22.24
N THR A 160 1.44 -4.81 -22.58
CA THR A 160 2.25 -3.63 -22.30
C THR A 160 1.34 -2.46 -21.91
N LEU A 161 1.88 -1.49 -21.17
CA LEU A 161 1.12 -0.29 -20.82
C LEU A 161 0.87 0.60 -22.05
N GLU A 162 1.76 0.59 -23.03
CA GLU A 162 1.61 1.36 -24.29
C GLU A 162 0.39 0.92 -25.10
N GLU A 163 -0.04 -0.33 -25.01
CA GLU A 163 -1.24 -0.80 -25.71
C GLU A 163 -2.51 -0.10 -25.23
N LEU A 164 -2.55 0.39 -23.98
CA LEU A 164 -3.72 1.06 -23.39
C LEU A 164 -4.01 2.44 -24.00
N VAL A 165 -3.08 3.04 -24.73
CA VAL A 165 -3.33 4.30 -25.46
C VAL A 165 -3.97 4.09 -26.84
N ASN A 166 -4.18 2.84 -27.27
CA ASN A 166 -4.84 2.53 -28.53
C ASN A 166 -6.35 2.86 -28.49
N GLU A 167 -6.93 3.14 -29.67
CA GLU A 167 -8.33 3.55 -29.82
C GLU A 167 -9.34 2.55 -29.20
N GLU A 168 -9.00 1.26 -29.17
CA GLU A 168 -9.86 0.21 -28.57
C GLU A 168 -10.07 0.38 -27.07
N TRP A 169 -9.15 1.05 -26.37
CA TRP A 169 -9.20 1.34 -24.94
C TRP A 169 -9.79 2.72 -24.62
N LYS A 170 -10.14 3.50 -25.64
CA LYS A 170 -10.63 4.86 -25.46
C LYS A 170 -11.87 4.92 -24.59
N GLY A 171 -11.77 5.62 -23.41
CA GLY A 171 -12.83 5.73 -22.44
C GLY A 171 -13.17 4.40 -21.74
N ARG A 172 -12.23 3.43 -21.73
CA ARG A 172 -12.45 2.08 -21.17
C ARG A 172 -11.54 1.75 -20.00
N THR A 173 -10.80 2.71 -19.51
CA THR A 173 -9.87 2.53 -18.37
C THR A 173 -10.25 3.47 -17.24
N ALA A 174 -10.21 2.97 -16.00
CA ALA A 174 -10.46 3.75 -14.80
C ALA A 174 -9.25 3.69 -13.85
N PHE A 175 -8.76 4.84 -13.44
CA PHE A 175 -7.60 4.97 -12.56
C PHE A 175 -7.95 5.80 -11.32
N PRO A 176 -7.81 5.25 -10.11
CA PRO A 176 -7.90 6.05 -8.90
C PRO A 176 -6.77 7.06 -8.82
N SER A 177 -7.07 8.26 -8.34
CA SER A 177 -6.11 9.36 -8.24
C SER A 177 -4.95 9.02 -7.29
N PRO A 178 -3.67 9.14 -7.71
CA PRO A 178 -2.53 8.90 -6.83
C PRO A 178 -2.39 9.94 -5.71
N THR A 179 -3.17 11.02 -5.75
CA THR A 179 -3.14 12.05 -4.73
C THR A 179 -3.93 11.68 -3.48
N THR A 180 -4.96 10.86 -3.65
CA THR A 180 -5.91 10.50 -2.58
C THR A 180 -5.98 9.00 -2.34
N SER A 181 -5.73 8.18 -3.37
CA SER A 181 -5.86 6.73 -3.32
C SER A 181 -4.52 6.02 -3.15
N SER A 182 -4.47 5.07 -2.22
CA SER A 182 -3.35 4.15 -1.99
C SER A 182 -3.04 3.29 -3.23
N PRO A 183 -3.99 2.52 -3.80
CA PRO A 183 -3.74 1.79 -5.04
C PRO A 183 -3.40 2.70 -6.24
N GLY A 184 -3.99 3.89 -6.31
CA GLY A 184 -3.64 4.87 -7.34
C GLY A 184 -2.20 5.32 -7.25
N ARG A 185 -1.73 5.63 -6.04
CA ARG A 185 -0.34 6.02 -5.77
C ARG A 185 0.64 4.88 -6.05
N ALA A 186 0.32 3.68 -5.61
CA ALA A 186 1.09 2.47 -5.86
C ALA A 186 1.24 2.21 -7.36
N PHE A 187 0.15 2.29 -8.13
CA PHE A 187 0.20 2.08 -9.57
C PHE A 187 0.95 3.20 -10.30
N MET A 188 0.78 4.47 -9.91
CA MET A 188 1.58 5.56 -10.48
C MET A 188 3.08 5.30 -10.25
N THR A 189 3.47 4.86 -9.06
CA THR A 189 4.87 4.49 -8.77
C THR A 189 5.34 3.35 -9.68
N ALA A 190 4.52 2.31 -9.86
CA ALA A 190 4.85 1.21 -10.77
C ALA A 190 4.98 1.68 -12.22
N THR A 191 4.15 2.62 -12.69
CA THR A 191 4.28 3.13 -14.08
C THR A 191 5.61 3.84 -14.31
N ILE A 192 6.14 4.54 -13.31
CA ILE A 192 7.46 5.19 -13.41
C ILE A 192 8.55 4.13 -13.63
N ASP A 193 8.56 3.07 -12.82
CA ASP A 193 9.53 1.98 -12.97
C ASP A 193 9.36 1.26 -14.31
N TYR A 194 8.13 0.93 -14.68
CA TYR A 194 7.84 0.27 -15.96
C TYR A 194 8.46 1.04 -17.15
N PHE A 195 8.22 2.35 -17.24
CA PHE A 195 8.72 3.14 -18.35
C PHE A 195 10.24 3.35 -18.32
N GLU A 196 10.84 3.38 -17.15
CA GLU A 196 12.30 3.41 -17.00
C GLU A 196 12.96 2.09 -17.42
N GLN A 197 12.33 0.95 -17.17
CA GLN A 197 12.91 -0.38 -17.41
C GLN A 197 12.57 -0.94 -18.81
N GLN A 198 11.37 -0.70 -19.30
CA GLN A 198 10.81 -1.44 -20.44
C GLN A 198 10.58 -0.59 -21.68
N SER A 199 10.54 0.72 -21.59
CA SER A 199 10.08 1.58 -22.68
C SER A 199 11.05 2.75 -22.96
N SER A 200 10.88 3.37 -24.13
CA SER A 200 11.51 4.64 -24.48
C SER A 200 10.58 5.85 -24.25
N MET A 201 9.32 5.61 -23.88
CA MET A 201 8.35 6.62 -23.50
C MET A 201 8.58 7.01 -22.03
N ASP A 202 8.31 8.25 -21.68
CA ASP A 202 8.29 8.70 -20.29
C ASP A 202 6.95 8.37 -19.63
N ALA A 203 6.95 8.08 -18.33
CA ALA A 203 5.73 7.75 -17.61
C ALA A 203 4.68 8.88 -17.68
N MET A 204 5.10 10.13 -17.59
CA MET A 204 4.17 11.27 -17.64
C MET A 204 3.65 11.53 -19.05
N GLU A 205 4.43 11.22 -20.09
CA GLU A 205 3.95 11.20 -21.48
C GLU A 205 2.87 10.14 -21.67
N TRP A 206 3.01 8.98 -21.04
CA TRP A 206 1.98 7.94 -21.07
C TRP A 206 0.70 8.39 -20.33
N TRP A 207 0.83 9.00 -19.15
CA TRP A 207 -0.33 9.51 -18.41
C TRP A 207 -1.07 10.62 -19.17
N GLU A 208 -0.35 11.51 -19.88
CA GLU A 208 -0.95 12.50 -20.79
C GLU A 208 -1.71 11.81 -21.93
N ALA A 209 -1.11 10.78 -22.54
CA ALA A 209 -1.77 10.00 -23.62
C ALA A 209 -3.00 9.24 -23.10
N MET A 210 -3.00 8.73 -21.87
CA MET A 210 -4.17 8.11 -21.25
C MET A 210 -5.29 9.12 -21.01
N ALA A 211 -4.98 10.34 -20.58
CA ALA A 211 -5.96 11.42 -20.45
C ALA A 211 -6.54 11.82 -21.83
N ASP A 212 -5.71 11.92 -22.86
CA ASP A 212 -6.15 12.17 -24.24
C ASP A 212 -6.98 11.00 -24.81
N ASN A 213 -6.79 9.79 -24.27
CA ASN A 213 -7.59 8.59 -24.60
C ASN A 213 -8.87 8.46 -23.75
N ASP A 214 -9.33 9.56 -23.14
CA ASP A 214 -10.53 9.64 -22.33
C ASP A 214 -10.52 8.66 -21.12
N ALA A 215 -9.35 8.38 -20.54
CA ALA A 215 -9.28 7.60 -19.31
C ALA A 215 -10.06 8.27 -18.16
N ILE A 216 -10.73 7.46 -17.35
CA ILE A 216 -11.54 7.92 -16.21
C ILE A 216 -10.64 8.03 -15.00
N PHE A 217 -10.47 9.23 -14.46
CA PHE A 217 -9.74 9.46 -13.21
C PHE A 217 -10.75 9.67 -12.09
N THR A 218 -10.67 8.83 -11.05
CA THR A 218 -11.61 8.81 -9.92
C THR A 218 -10.96 9.37 -8.65
N SER A 219 -11.78 9.75 -7.67
CA SER A 219 -11.30 10.26 -6.38
C SER A 219 -10.64 9.19 -5.52
N GLY A 220 -11.00 7.90 -5.71
CA GLY A 220 -10.49 6.79 -4.94
C GLY A 220 -10.75 5.44 -5.61
N TRP A 221 -10.26 4.39 -4.95
CA TRP A 221 -10.36 3.02 -5.43
C TRP A 221 -11.83 2.55 -5.54
N THR A 222 -12.65 2.82 -4.53
CA THR A 222 -14.06 2.42 -4.50
C THR A 222 -14.82 2.93 -5.72
N GLU A 223 -14.61 4.20 -6.11
CA GLU A 223 -15.24 4.77 -7.29
C GLU A 223 -14.74 4.10 -8.58
N ALA A 224 -13.43 3.87 -8.72
CA ALA A 224 -12.86 3.20 -9.90
C ALA A 224 -13.36 1.76 -10.03
N TYR A 225 -13.29 0.98 -8.94
CA TYR A 225 -13.55 -0.45 -8.94
C TYR A 225 -15.04 -0.80 -8.86
N GLU A 226 -15.80 -0.14 -7.96
CA GLU A 226 -17.19 -0.49 -7.72
C GLU A 226 -18.18 0.27 -8.61
N THR A 227 -17.78 1.44 -9.15
CA THR A 227 -18.67 2.26 -10.00
C THR A 227 -18.36 2.14 -11.47
N HIS A 228 -17.09 2.23 -11.86
CA HIS A 228 -16.69 2.28 -13.27
C HIS A 228 -16.28 0.92 -13.84
N TYR A 229 -15.60 0.09 -13.08
CA TYR A 229 -15.12 -1.19 -13.56
C TYR A 229 -16.24 -2.18 -13.79
N THR A 230 -16.35 -2.73 -15.01
CA THR A 230 -17.41 -3.67 -15.40
C THR A 230 -17.21 -5.08 -14.86
N GLY A 231 -15.98 -5.46 -14.48
CA GLY A 231 -15.65 -6.78 -13.92
C GLY A 231 -15.76 -6.88 -12.41
N GLY A 232 -15.87 -5.76 -11.68
CA GLY A 232 -15.85 -5.72 -10.22
C GLY A 232 -17.16 -6.07 -9.53
N TYR A 233 -17.21 -5.90 -8.22
CA TYR A 233 -18.41 -6.17 -7.38
C TYR A 233 -19.66 -5.42 -7.82
N GLY A 234 -19.49 -4.23 -8.40
CA GLY A 234 -20.60 -3.42 -8.89
C GLY A 234 -21.44 -4.13 -9.95
N VAL A 235 -20.83 -5.01 -10.76
CA VAL A 235 -21.53 -5.82 -11.79
C VAL A 235 -22.62 -6.70 -11.18
N TRP A 236 -22.48 -7.12 -9.95
CA TRP A 236 -23.45 -7.98 -9.27
C TRP A 236 -24.57 -7.18 -8.56
N GLY A 237 -24.44 -5.87 -8.50
CA GLY A 237 -25.50 -4.97 -8.02
C GLY A 237 -26.61 -4.79 -9.07
N GLU A 238 -27.90 -4.82 -8.62
CA GLU A 238 -29.02 -4.56 -9.54
C GLU A 238 -28.92 -3.14 -10.13
N GLY A 239 -28.81 -3.06 -11.47
CA GLY A 239 -28.75 -1.78 -12.20
C GLY A 239 -27.36 -1.17 -12.33
N HIS A 240 -26.29 -1.87 -11.90
CA HIS A 240 -24.93 -1.41 -12.16
C HIS A 240 -24.63 -1.43 -13.67
N ILE A 241 -24.06 -0.37 -14.16
CA ILE A 241 -23.58 -0.25 -15.55
C ILE A 241 -22.24 0.46 -15.47
N GLY A 242 -21.16 -0.33 -15.35
CA GLY A 242 -19.80 0.20 -15.50
C GLY A 242 -19.52 0.63 -16.94
N ASP A 243 -18.48 1.43 -17.13
CA ASP A 243 -18.03 1.94 -18.43
C ASP A 243 -16.54 1.64 -18.72
N ALA A 244 -15.78 1.19 -17.73
CA ALA A 244 -14.39 0.81 -17.84
C ALA A 244 -14.20 -0.71 -17.86
N TRP A 245 -13.51 -1.23 -18.86
CA TRP A 245 -13.15 -2.65 -18.97
C TRP A 245 -11.85 -2.99 -18.23
N LEU A 246 -11.12 -1.96 -17.81
CA LEU A 246 -9.87 -2.07 -17.08
C LEU A 246 -9.84 -1.06 -15.95
N THR A 247 -9.31 -1.49 -14.80
CA THR A 247 -9.09 -0.62 -13.64
C THR A 247 -7.82 -0.99 -12.89
N VAL A 248 -7.33 -0.05 -12.08
CA VAL A 248 -6.33 -0.34 -11.05
C VAL A 248 -7.03 -0.91 -9.82
N SER A 249 -6.59 -2.08 -9.40
CA SER A 249 -7.01 -2.72 -8.17
C SER A 249 -5.89 -3.62 -7.65
N TYR A 250 -6.21 -4.61 -6.82
CA TYR A 250 -5.23 -5.58 -6.36
C TYR A 250 -5.14 -6.77 -7.33
N CYS A 251 -3.95 -7.37 -7.45
CA CYS A 251 -3.77 -8.58 -8.25
C CYS A 251 -4.63 -9.75 -7.74
N HIS A 252 -5.03 -9.71 -6.47
CA HIS A 252 -5.88 -10.73 -5.86
C HIS A 252 -7.38 -10.38 -5.88
N SER A 253 -7.78 -9.22 -6.39
CA SER A 253 -9.22 -8.87 -6.51
C SER A 253 -10.04 -9.93 -7.26
N PRO A 254 -9.57 -10.52 -8.39
CA PRO A 254 -10.31 -11.61 -9.04
C PRO A 254 -10.50 -12.84 -8.15
N GLY A 255 -9.55 -13.13 -7.26
CA GLY A 255 -9.67 -14.21 -6.29
C GLY A 255 -10.70 -13.93 -5.21
N VAL A 256 -10.74 -12.68 -4.70
CA VAL A 256 -11.77 -12.22 -3.76
C VAL A 256 -13.16 -12.32 -4.40
N GLU A 257 -13.31 -11.86 -5.65
CA GLU A 257 -14.55 -11.98 -6.41
C GLU A 257 -14.99 -13.45 -6.56
N ALA A 258 -14.05 -14.34 -6.91
CA ALA A 258 -14.32 -15.76 -7.03
C ALA A 258 -14.72 -16.39 -5.69
N TYR A 259 -14.09 -16.00 -4.59
CA TYR A 259 -14.41 -16.46 -3.25
C TYR A 259 -15.88 -16.19 -2.89
N TYR A 260 -16.32 -14.94 -3.05
CA TYR A 260 -17.70 -14.54 -2.78
C TYR A 260 -18.68 -14.94 -3.91
N GLY A 261 -18.19 -15.08 -5.14
CA GLY A 261 -18.95 -15.48 -6.33
C GLY A 261 -19.10 -16.99 -6.54
N GLY A 262 -18.74 -17.83 -5.55
CA GLY A 262 -18.86 -19.29 -5.66
C GLY A 262 -17.89 -19.91 -6.69
N ASN A 263 -16.63 -19.49 -6.68
CA ASN A 263 -15.56 -19.86 -7.60
C ASN A 263 -15.78 -19.35 -9.04
N TYR A 264 -16.44 -18.22 -9.18
CA TYR A 264 -16.65 -17.58 -10.47
C TYR A 264 -16.27 -16.09 -10.41
N THR A 265 -15.51 -15.65 -11.38
CA THR A 265 -15.24 -14.23 -11.66
C THR A 265 -15.14 -14.01 -13.16
N ILE A 266 -15.42 -12.79 -13.58
CA ILE A 266 -15.15 -12.30 -14.95
C ILE A 266 -13.93 -11.39 -15.00
N SER A 267 -13.26 -11.18 -13.87
CA SER A 267 -12.03 -10.41 -13.77
C SER A 267 -10.79 -11.26 -13.96
N SER A 268 -9.73 -10.64 -14.45
CA SER A 268 -8.37 -11.18 -14.45
C SER A 268 -7.37 -10.08 -14.18
N ALA A 269 -6.43 -10.31 -13.28
CA ALA A 269 -5.30 -9.43 -13.08
C ALA A 269 -4.26 -9.60 -14.19
N LEU A 270 -3.63 -8.52 -14.61
CA LEU A 270 -2.57 -8.51 -15.62
C LEU A 270 -1.20 -8.64 -14.94
N ASP A 271 -0.40 -9.60 -15.37
CA ASP A 271 1.00 -9.74 -14.98
C ASP A 271 1.89 -9.09 -16.06
N ILE A 272 2.10 -7.79 -15.94
CA ILE A 272 2.98 -7.00 -16.80
C ILE A 272 4.20 -6.63 -15.97
N ASP A 273 5.39 -7.05 -16.42
CA ASP A 273 6.66 -6.79 -15.72
C ASP A 273 6.81 -5.30 -15.34
N TYR A 274 7.14 -5.02 -14.09
CA TYR A 274 7.29 -3.70 -13.47
C TYR A 274 6.02 -2.83 -13.38
N ALA A 275 4.86 -3.28 -13.89
CA ALA A 275 3.60 -2.53 -13.83
C ALA A 275 2.70 -2.93 -12.65
N SER A 276 3.25 -3.59 -11.66
CA SER A 276 2.60 -3.90 -10.39
C SER A 276 3.45 -3.40 -9.22
N PHE A 277 2.83 -3.19 -8.05
CA PHE A 277 3.50 -2.65 -6.88
C PHE A 277 3.20 -3.50 -5.65
N HIS A 278 4.25 -3.88 -4.90
CA HIS A 278 4.09 -4.56 -3.62
C HIS A 278 3.67 -3.54 -2.55
N GLN A 279 2.41 -3.59 -2.15
CA GLN A 279 1.85 -2.76 -1.10
C GLN A 279 1.85 -3.50 0.23
N VAL A 280 2.36 -2.83 1.25
CA VAL A 280 2.35 -3.30 2.65
C VAL A 280 1.62 -2.26 3.48
N GLU A 281 0.65 -2.68 4.27
CA GLU A 281 -0.10 -1.82 5.16
C GLU A 281 0.35 -1.99 6.61
N TYR A 282 0.31 -0.90 7.36
CA TYR A 282 0.90 -0.83 8.70
C TYR A 282 -0.12 -0.48 9.77
N ALA A 283 0.03 -1.17 10.91
CA ALA A 283 -0.50 -0.74 12.20
C ALA A 283 0.57 0.10 12.91
N ALA A 284 0.27 1.36 13.20
CA ALA A 284 1.23 2.32 13.74
C ALA A 284 0.67 3.08 14.95
N LYS A 285 1.42 3.09 16.03
CA LYS A 285 1.08 3.84 17.25
C LYS A 285 1.15 5.35 16.98
N VAL A 286 0.09 6.08 17.30
CA VAL A 286 0.06 7.53 17.13
C VAL A 286 0.83 8.21 18.25
N ASN A 287 1.71 9.16 17.90
CA ASN A 287 2.46 9.95 18.88
C ASN A 287 1.51 10.86 19.66
N GLY A 288 1.47 10.70 20.97
CA GLY A 288 0.57 11.46 21.85
C GLY A 288 -0.81 10.85 22.05
N GLY A 289 -1.11 9.68 21.46
CA GLY A 289 -2.35 8.95 21.70
C GLY A 289 -2.52 8.49 23.16
N GLY A 290 -3.78 8.29 23.60
CA GLY A 290 -4.16 8.08 25.00
C GLY A 290 -4.07 6.64 25.51
N SER A 291 -4.08 5.64 24.62
CA SER A 291 -4.22 4.21 24.96
C SER A 291 -2.99 3.38 24.57
N GLN A 292 -1.85 3.65 25.14
CA GLN A 292 -0.57 3.02 24.78
C GLN A 292 -0.58 1.49 24.89
N SER A 293 -1.10 0.94 26.01
CA SER A 293 -1.17 -0.52 26.24
C SER A 293 -2.21 -1.19 25.35
N ALA A 294 -3.30 -0.49 25.02
CA ALA A 294 -4.32 -1.02 24.12
C ALA A 294 -3.81 -1.15 22.69
N VAL A 295 -2.98 -0.18 22.23
CA VAL A 295 -2.34 -0.25 20.91
C VAL A 295 -1.43 -1.47 20.80
N ASP A 296 -0.54 -1.68 21.78
CA ASP A 296 0.37 -2.83 21.77
C ASP A 296 -0.42 -4.15 21.79
N ALA A 297 -1.49 -4.24 22.61
CA ALA A 297 -2.36 -5.41 22.65
C ALA A 297 -3.12 -5.63 21.33
N PHE A 298 -3.52 -4.56 20.63
CA PHE A 298 -4.21 -4.69 19.35
C PHE A 298 -3.26 -5.13 18.22
N ILE A 299 -2.02 -4.64 18.21
CA ILE A 299 -0.98 -5.11 17.28
C ILE A 299 -0.72 -6.60 17.49
N GLU A 300 -0.55 -7.05 18.76
CA GLU A 300 -0.37 -8.47 19.08
C GLU A 300 -1.57 -9.32 18.66
N PHE A 301 -2.79 -8.80 18.82
CA PHE A 301 -4.02 -9.46 18.40
C PHE A 301 -4.11 -9.60 16.88
N LEU A 302 -3.89 -8.52 16.12
CA LEU A 302 -3.91 -8.55 14.65
C LEU A 302 -2.87 -9.51 14.06
N LEU A 303 -1.71 -9.63 14.72
CA LEU A 303 -0.62 -10.50 14.30
C LEU A 303 -0.65 -11.88 14.93
N SER A 304 -1.68 -12.20 15.74
CA SER A 304 -1.87 -13.58 16.18
C SER A 304 -2.13 -14.50 15.00
N GLU A 305 -1.67 -15.76 15.11
CA GLU A 305 -1.86 -16.74 14.05
C GLU A 305 -3.34 -16.89 13.66
N GLU A 306 -4.24 -16.87 14.65
CA GLU A 306 -5.70 -17.01 14.47
C GLU A 306 -6.29 -15.89 13.61
N ILE A 307 -5.83 -14.66 13.77
CA ILE A 307 -6.36 -13.49 13.04
C ILE A 307 -5.62 -13.28 11.72
N ASN A 308 -4.29 -13.32 11.73
CA ASN A 308 -3.50 -12.87 10.58
C ASN A 308 -3.45 -13.87 9.43
N ILE A 309 -3.47 -15.19 9.67
CA ILE A 309 -3.60 -16.16 8.56
C ILE A 309 -4.96 -16.07 7.85
N ASN A 310 -5.95 -15.50 8.51
CA ASN A 310 -7.28 -15.26 7.95
C ASN A 310 -7.44 -13.83 7.38
N MET A 311 -6.34 -13.08 7.16
CA MET A 311 -6.40 -11.76 6.52
C MET A 311 -7.09 -11.77 5.15
N PRO A 312 -6.99 -12.83 4.32
CA PRO A 312 -7.78 -12.90 3.09
C PRO A 312 -9.29 -12.76 3.32
N GLU A 313 -9.82 -13.26 4.43
CA GLU A 313 -11.24 -13.10 4.80
C GLU A 313 -11.46 -11.85 5.68
N ASN A 314 -10.50 -11.53 6.56
CA ASN A 314 -10.64 -10.46 7.55
C ASN A 314 -10.43 -9.06 6.97
N ASN A 315 -9.57 -8.92 5.95
CA ASN A 315 -9.30 -7.60 5.32
C ASN A 315 -9.05 -7.70 3.81
N LEU A 316 -9.38 -8.82 3.16
CA LEU A 316 -9.24 -9.04 1.72
C LEU A 316 -7.80 -8.90 1.19
N MET A 317 -6.81 -9.00 2.09
CA MET A 317 -5.37 -8.87 1.83
C MET A 317 -4.65 -10.15 2.26
N TYR A 318 -3.36 -10.27 2.00
CA TYR A 318 -2.56 -11.43 2.42
C TYR A 318 -2.01 -11.25 3.82
N SER A 319 -1.79 -12.39 4.51
CA SER A 319 -1.08 -12.44 5.78
C SER A 319 0.36 -11.93 5.63
N VAL A 320 0.87 -11.36 6.71
CA VAL A 320 2.31 -10.99 6.85
C VAL A 320 3.10 -11.96 7.71
N LEU A 321 2.51 -13.07 8.15
CA LEU A 321 3.21 -14.08 8.92
C LEU A 321 4.12 -14.92 8.01
N GLU A 322 5.32 -15.27 8.49
CA GLU A 322 6.26 -16.09 7.73
C GLU A 322 5.67 -17.47 7.40
N GLY A 323 5.78 -17.87 6.13
CA GLY A 323 5.39 -19.19 5.65
C GLY A 323 3.88 -19.40 5.50
N GLN A 324 3.08 -18.34 5.53
CA GLN A 324 1.64 -18.46 5.28
C GLN A 324 1.33 -18.49 3.79
N ASP A 325 0.57 -19.53 3.40
CA ASP A 325 0.05 -19.67 2.06
C ASP A 325 -1.43 -19.26 1.99
N LEU A 326 -1.89 -18.84 0.81
CA LEU A 326 -3.30 -18.58 0.58
C LEU A 326 -4.13 -19.86 0.72
N PRO A 327 -5.38 -19.76 1.22
CA PRO A 327 -6.29 -20.89 1.30
C PRO A 327 -6.49 -21.57 -0.05
N GLU A 328 -6.46 -22.89 -0.09
CA GLU A 328 -6.57 -23.67 -1.34
C GLU A 328 -7.99 -23.76 -1.90
N THR A 329 -9.01 -23.53 -1.07
CA THR A 329 -10.40 -23.86 -1.39
C THR A 329 -11.28 -22.69 -1.77
N ASP A 330 -10.79 -21.47 -1.69
CA ASP A 330 -11.59 -20.26 -1.78
C ASP A 330 -11.49 -19.49 -3.11
N GLY A 331 -10.69 -19.93 -4.02
CA GLY A 331 -10.49 -19.27 -5.30
C GLY A 331 -9.39 -18.20 -5.30
N TYR A 332 -8.95 -17.72 -4.15
CA TYR A 332 -7.88 -16.72 -4.06
C TYR A 332 -6.62 -17.17 -4.82
N ARG A 333 -6.17 -18.41 -4.59
CA ARG A 333 -4.96 -18.95 -5.22
C ARG A 333 -5.06 -19.04 -6.74
N TYR A 334 -6.22 -19.42 -7.29
CA TYR A 334 -6.38 -19.64 -8.72
C TYR A 334 -6.61 -18.38 -9.54
N HIS A 335 -7.13 -17.34 -8.91
CA HIS A 335 -7.48 -16.08 -9.57
C HIS A 335 -6.63 -14.90 -9.07
N SER A 336 -5.63 -15.18 -8.23
CA SER A 336 -4.82 -14.15 -7.56
C SER A 336 -3.34 -14.39 -7.86
N PRO A 337 -2.86 -14.03 -9.06
CA PRO A 337 -1.45 -14.19 -9.39
C PRO A 337 -0.61 -13.28 -8.50
N VAL A 338 0.52 -13.82 -8.04
CA VAL A 338 1.62 -13.00 -7.53
C VAL A 338 2.40 -12.52 -8.75
N PRO A 339 2.61 -11.21 -8.93
CA PRO A 339 3.36 -10.69 -10.07
C PRO A 339 4.75 -11.29 -10.18
N THR A 340 5.14 -11.62 -11.42
CA THR A 340 6.45 -12.24 -11.69
C THR A 340 7.59 -11.25 -11.45
N GLN A 341 7.40 -10.01 -11.88
CA GLN A 341 8.37 -8.93 -11.76
C GLN A 341 7.65 -7.63 -11.34
N PRO A 342 7.38 -7.42 -10.05
CA PRO A 342 6.82 -6.16 -9.59
C PRO A 342 7.83 -5.02 -9.68
N SER A 343 7.37 -3.78 -9.51
CA SER A 343 8.22 -2.59 -9.42
C SER A 343 9.30 -2.76 -8.35
N GLU A 344 10.52 -2.31 -8.67
CA GLU A 344 11.68 -2.33 -7.80
C GLU A 344 12.00 -0.94 -7.20
N ILE A 345 11.08 0.04 -7.35
CA ILE A 345 11.29 1.37 -6.74
C ILE A 345 11.36 1.23 -5.22
N THR A 346 12.44 1.76 -4.65
CA THR A 346 12.68 1.70 -3.21
C THR A 346 11.88 2.75 -2.44
N THR A 347 11.64 2.51 -1.17
CA THR A 347 10.97 3.45 -0.26
C THR A 347 11.69 4.78 -0.14
N GLU A 348 13.04 4.79 -0.18
CA GLU A 348 13.82 6.04 -0.16
C GLU A 348 13.54 6.88 -1.41
N ARG A 349 13.43 6.23 -2.58
CA ARG A 349 13.11 6.94 -3.81
C ARG A 349 11.67 7.47 -3.81
N ILE A 350 10.74 6.69 -3.29
CA ILE A 350 9.34 7.11 -3.11
C ILE A 350 9.28 8.38 -2.24
N ASP A 351 10.00 8.40 -1.12
CA ASP A 351 10.05 9.53 -0.22
C ASP A 351 10.64 10.79 -0.89
N ASP A 352 11.75 10.62 -1.59
CA ASP A 352 12.46 11.73 -2.23
C ASP A 352 11.69 12.36 -3.41
N GLU A 353 10.95 11.55 -4.18
CA GLU A 353 10.40 11.96 -5.49
C GLU A 353 8.86 12.04 -5.53
N MET A 354 8.14 11.51 -4.56
CA MET A 354 6.67 11.39 -4.58
C MET A 354 5.95 12.73 -4.82
N GLU A 355 6.36 13.79 -4.14
CA GLU A 355 5.73 15.10 -4.33
C GLU A 355 5.91 15.63 -5.77
N THR A 356 7.08 15.38 -6.36
CA THR A 356 7.37 15.72 -7.75
C THR A 356 6.52 14.91 -8.70
N TRP A 357 6.44 13.61 -8.50
CA TRP A 357 5.62 12.70 -9.33
C TRP A 357 4.14 13.06 -9.29
N LEU A 358 3.59 13.35 -8.11
CA LEU A 358 2.19 13.78 -7.96
C LEU A 358 1.92 15.11 -8.68
N MET A 359 2.85 16.06 -8.60
CA MET A 359 2.73 17.35 -9.30
C MET A 359 2.77 17.16 -10.82
N ASP A 360 3.69 16.35 -11.33
CA ASP A 360 3.85 16.09 -12.75
C ASP A 360 2.67 15.24 -13.30
N TRP A 361 2.17 14.28 -12.53
CA TRP A 361 0.97 13.51 -12.87
C TRP A 361 -0.27 14.43 -13.01
N ARG A 362 -0.51 15.33 -12.05
CA ARG A 362 -1.62 16.29 -12.14
C ARG A 362 -1.50 17.18 -13.36
N LYS A 363 -0.29 17.56 -13.73
CA LYS A 363 -0.03 18.37 -14.91
C LYS A 363 -0.27 17.58 -16.19
N ALA A 364 0.15 16.34 -16.27
CA ALA A 364 -0.02 15.44 -17.41
C ALA A 364 -1.51 15.11 -17.65
N THR A 365 -2.23 14.72 -16.57
CA THR A 365 -3.61 14.26 -16.68
C THR A 365 -4.65 15.39 -16.60
N GLN A 366 -4.27 16.56 -16.07
CA GLN A 366 -5.18 17.65 -15.71
C GLN A 366 -6.30 17.22 -14.75
N ALA A 367 -6.11 16.06 -14.07
CA ALA A 367 -7.02 15.55 -13.06
C ALA A 367 -6.79 16.27 -11.71
N LEU A 368 -7.83 16.26 -10.84
CA LEU A 368 -7.81 16.93 -9.54
C LEU A 368 -7.13 16.08 -8.47
#